data_515f6577ed0019d582919e104ae370ee
#
_entry.id   515f6577ed0019d582919e104ae370ee
#
_cell.length_a   1.000
_cell.length_b   1.000
_cell.length_c   1.000
_cell.angle_alpha   90.00
_cell.angle_beta   90.00
_cell.angle_gamma   90.00
#
_symmetry.space_group_name_H-M   'P 1'
#
loop_
_entity.id
_entity.type
_entity.pdbx_description
1 polymer ?
#
loop_
_entity_poly.entity_id
_entity_poly.type
_entity_poly.pdbx_seq_one_letter_code
_entity_poly.pdbx_strand_id
1 'polypeptide(L)'
;MGSPRLPTRLTRRARARTRLGWARSERATVGLAAVSLGGAGVVLAGQFGRMLRRRARREADGERLVEAAPAAALDTVGIAVSGYAEAPRTETVLFNLLAGFLASFALVRISTWGIRDEWWPFRNVRVGGRHIHHFVPGILIAFASGTTALLTGDEALEEKLAVTTGVGMGLTFDEAALLLDLRDVYWTRQGLLSVQLSLGATAILSIAILTQRMLRRGERRQEAEGLIPSADPHEMRR
;
A
#
# COMPACT_ATOMS: atom_id res chain seq x y z
N MET A 1 19.55 41.91 -40.53
CA MET A 1 19.96 40.59 -40.07
C MET A 1 18.75 39.98 -39.36
N GLY A 2 18.01 39.08 -40.02
CA GLY A 2 16.78 38.49 -39.51
C GLY A 2 17.08 37.19 -38.80
N SER A 3 16.61 37.04 -37.54
CA SER A 3 16.72 35.80 -36.79
C SER A 3 15.84 34.70 -37.41
N PRO A 4 16.32 33.46 -37.55
CA PRO A 4 15.53 32.38 -38.11
C PRO A 4 14.47 31.92 -37.08
N ARG A 5 13.20 32.07 -37.39
CA ARG A 5 12.07 31.53 -36.64
C ARG A 5 12.00 30.02 -36.87
N LEU A 6 12.34 29.23 -35.86
CA LEU A 6 12.15 27.77 -35.84
C LEU A 6 10.67 27.37 -36.00
N PRO A 7 10.35 26.34 -36.79
CA PRO A 7 8.98 25.97 -37.13
C PRO A 7 8.18 25.45 -35.94
N THR A 8 7.13 26.18 -35.58
CA THR A 8 6.21 25.94 -34.47
C THR A 8 5.48 24.58 -34.50
N ARG A 9 5.53 23.84 -35.61
CA ARG A 9 4.86 22.53 -35.76
C ARG A 9 5.60 21.36 -35.11
N LEU A 10 6.93 21.37 -35.06
CA LEU A 10 7.75 20.33 -34.43
C LEU A 10 7.63 20.34 -32.89
N THR A 11 7.48 21.53 -32.30
CA THR A 11 7.33 21.70 -30.86
C THR A 11 5.97 21.18 -30.33
N ARG A 12 4.89 21.30 -31.13
CA ARG A 12 3.56 20.77 -30.78
C ARG A 12 3.54 19.24 -30.78
N ARG A 13 4.13 18.58 -31.78
CA ARG A 13 4.19 17.09 -31.83
C ARG A 13 5.09 16.50 -30.75
N ALA A 14 6.21 17.13 -30.44
CA ALA A 14 7.08 16.72 -29.35
C ALA A 14 6.38 16.85 -27.98
N ARG A 15 5.67 17.98 -27.75
CA ARG A 15 4.87 18.19 -26.53
C ARG A 15 3.67 17.23 -26.42
N ALA A 16 3.04 16.88 -27.53
CA ALA A 16 1.95 15.89 -27.52
C ALA A 16 2.46 14.47 -27.22
N ARG A 17 3.61 14.05 -27.79
CA ARG A 17 4.23 12.76 -27.50
C ARG A 17 4.73 12.66 -26.06
N THR A 18 5.30 13.71 -25.49
CA THR A 18 5.68 13.73 -24.08
C THR A 18 4.44 13.67 -23.19
N ARG A 19 3.37 14.40 -23.46
CA ARG A 19 2.11 14.33 -22.68
C ARG A 19 1.46 12.94 -22.76
N LEU A 20 1.46 12.27 -23.91
CA LEU A 20 0.90 10.90 -24.02
C LEU A 20 1.73 9.85 -23.28
N GLY A 21 3.07 9.99 -23.29
CA GLY A 21 3.97 9.13 -22.53
C GLY A 21 3.82 9.30 -21.03
N TRP A 22 3.63 10.55 -20.57
CA TRP A 22 3.33 10.85 -19.16
C TRP A 22 1.99 10.27 -18.72
N ALA A 23 0.94 10.43 -19.50
CA ALA A 23 -0.39 9.91 -19.18
C ALA A 23 -0.43 8.37 -19.04
N ARG A 24 0.41 7.63 -19.75
CA ARG A 24 0.51 6.16 -19.60
C ARG A 24 1.27 5.75 -18.35
N SER A 25 2.40 6.36 -18.05
CA SER A 25 3.17 6.09 -16.83
C SER A 25 2.39 6.49 -15.57
N GLU A 26 1.67 7.59 -15.62
CA GLU A 26 0.81 8.06 -14.53
C GLU A 26 -0.35 7.10 -14.27
N ARG A 27 -1.04 6.62 -15.29
CA ARG A 27 -2.12 5.63 -15.14
C ARG A 27 -1.62 4.31 -14.56
N ALA A 28 -0.44 3.86 -14.94
CA ALA A 28 0.17 2.66 -14.37
C ALA A 28 0.50 2.86 -12.87
N THR A 29 1.00 4.05 -12.49
CA THR A 29 1.32 4.37 -11.08
C THR A 29 0.05 4.57 -10.25
N VAL A 30 -1.01 5.18 -10.81
CA VAL A 30 -2.35 5.24 -10.19
C VAL A 30 -2.91 3.84 -9.97
N GLY A 31 -2.84 2.99 -10.99
CA GLY A 31 -3.24 1.59 -10.90
C GLY A 31 -2.49 0.87 -9.79
N LEU A 32 -1.17 1.07 -9.68
CA LEU A 32 -0.36 0.46 -8.63
C LEU A 32 -0.74 0.95 -7.24
N ALA A 33 -0.92 2.26 -7.04
CA ALA A 33 -1.36 2.81 -5.75
C ALA A 33 -2.76 2.29 -5.37
N ALA A 34 -3.70 2.25 -6.33
CA ALA A 34 -5.04 1.70 -6.12
C ALA A 34 -4.99 0.20 -5.79
N VAL A 35 -4.16 -0.59 -6.48
CA VAL A 35 -3.97 -2.02 -6.21
C VAL A 35 -3.24 -2.22 -4.88
N SER A 36 -2.31 -1.32 -4.50
CA SER A 36 -1.60 -1.39 -3.21
C SER A 36 -2.57 -1.24 -2.03
N LEU A 37 -3.45 -0.25 -2.09
CA LEU A 37 -4.51 -0.07 -1.10
C LEU A 37 -5.59 -1.15 -1.23
N GLY A 38 -5.81 -1.66 -2.45
CA GLY A 38 -6.82 -2.68 -2.76
C GLY A 38 -6.44 -4.09 -2.33
N GLY A 39 -5.15 -4.47 -2.29
CA GLY A 39 -4.74 -5.85 -2.02
C GLY A 39 -5.19 -6.39 -0.67
N ALA A 40 -4.86 -5.69 0.42
CA ALA A 40 -5.35 -6.04 1.76
C ALA A 40 -6.87 -5.82 1.87
N GLY A 41 -7.41 -4.77 1.23
CA GLY A 41 -8.84 -4.48 1.18
C GLY A 41 -9.65 -5.59 0.51
N VAL A 42 -9.16 -6.17 -0.59
CA VAL A 42 -9.81 -7.31 -1.27
C VAL A 42 -9.85 -8.54 -0.37
N VAL A 43 -8.76 -8.83 0.36
CA VAL A 43 -8.71 -9.95 1.32
C VAL A 43 -9.69 -9.74 2.46
N LEU A 44 -9.74 -8.53 3.04
CA LEU A 44 -10.69 -8.15 4.10
C LEU A 44 -12.14 -8.19 3.60
N ALA A 45 -12.41 -7.66 2.41
CA ALA A 45 -13.75 -7.72 1.79
C ALA A 45 -14.19 -9.17 1.52
N GLY A 46 -13.26 -10.03 1.10
CA GLY A 46 -13.50 -11.46 0.96
C GLY A 46 -13.85 -12.13 2.29
N GLN A 47 -13.16 -11.76 3.38
CA GLN A 47 -13.45 -12.25 4.74
C GLN A 47 -14.82 -11.78 5.21
N PHE A 48 -15.09 -10.48 5.08
CA PHE A 48 -16.40 -9.90 5.40
C PHE A 48 -17.53 -10.60 4.63
N GLY A 49 -17.37 -10.82 3.34
CA GLY A 49 -18.36 -11.51 2.51
C GLY A 49 -18.57 -12.98 2.95
N ARG A 50 -17.55 -13.65 3.48
CA ARG A 50 -17.69 -14.99 4.09
C ARG A 50 -18.50 -14.93 5.38
N MET A 51 -18.16 -14.01 6.28
CA MET A 51 -18.88 -13.84 7.55
C MET A 51 -20.34 -13.45 7.32
N LEU A 52 -20.60 -12.55 6.40
CA LEU A 52 -21.94 -12.13 6.01
C LEU A 52 -22.77 -13.33 5.51
N ARG A 53 -22.21 -14.16 4.64
CA ARG A 53 -22.89 -15.37 4.16
C ARG A 53 -23.13 -16.40 5.26
N ARG A 54 -22.17 -16.59 6.18
CA ARG A 54 -22.31 -17.52 7.31
C ARG A 54 -23.43 -17.10 8.26
N ARG A 55 -23.52 -15.81 8.58
CA ARG A 55 -24.59 -15.29 9.44
C ARG A 55 -25.95 -15.37 8.75
N ALA A 56 -26.04 -14.89 7.51
CA ALA A 56 -27.29 -14.94 6.74
C ALA A 56 -27.85 -16.37 6.52
N ARG A 57 -27.01 -17.40 6.52
CA ARG A 57 -27.45 -18.81 6.40
C ARG A 57 -27.94 -19.40 7.71
N ARG A 58 -27.48 -18.91 8.86
CA ARG A 58 -27.90 -19.42 10.18
C ARG A 58 -29.25 -18.88 10.63
N GLU A 59 -29.59 -17.70 10.20
CA GLU A 59 -30.88 -17.07 10.47
C GLU A 59 -31.87 -17.56 9.42
N ALA A 60 -32.40 -18.78 9.66
CA ALA A 60 -33.28 -19.51 8.74
C ALA A 60 -34.60 -18.81 8.38
N ASP A 61 -34.89 -17.65 8.97
CA ASP A 61 -36.11 -16.86 8.78
C ASP A 61 -35.90 -15.61 7.89
N GLY A 62 -34.96 -15.62 6.97
CA GLY A 62 -34.92 -14.62 5.89
C GLY A 62 -34.50 -13.22 6.33
N GLU A 63 -33.71 -13.09 7.37
CA GLU A 63 -33.11 -11.83 7.74
C GLU A 63 -32.29 -11.31 6.55
N ARG A 64 -32.59 -10.12 6.12
CA ARG A 64 -32.00 -9.50 4.93
C ARG A 64 -30.48 -9.37 5.18
N LEU A 65 -29.67 -9.64 4.18
CA LEU A 65 -28.19 -9.48 4.20
C LEU A 65 -27.76 -8.15 4.85
N VAL A 66 -28.59 -7.13 4.76
CA VAL A 66 -28.37 -5.80 5.36
C VAL A 66 -28.37 -5.84 6.89
N GLU A 67 -29.25 -6.67 7.52
CA GLU A 67 -29.37 -6.77 8.97
C GLU A 67 -28.20 -7.58 9.57
N ALA A 68 -27.67 -8.56 8.83
CA ALA A 68 -26.49 -9.33 9.22
C ALA A 68 -25.15 -8.57 9.04
N ALA A 69 -25.13 -7.48 8.27
CA ALA A 69 -23.91 -6.77 7.91
C ALA A 69 -23.13 -6.18 9.12
N PRO A 70 -23.75 -5.53 10.12
CA PRO A 70 -23.03 -5.01 11.28
C PRO A 70 -22.34 -6.11 12.08
N ALA A 71 -23.02 -7.22 12.31
CA ALA A 71 -22.45 -8.37 13.04
C ALA A 71 -21.30 -9.03 12.25
N ALA A 72 -21.46 -9.20 10.95
CA ALA A 72 -20.40 -9.71 10.08
C ALA A 72 -19.16 -8.77 10.03
N ALA A 73 -19.37 -7.46 10.13
CA ALA A 73 -18.29 -6.49 10.23
C ALA A 73 -17.52 -6.64 11.55
N LEU A 74 -18.22 -6.77 12.68
CA LEU A 74 -17.61 -6.99 13.98
C LEU A 74 -16.83 -8.31 14.01
N ASP A 75 -17.39 -9.41 13.48
CA ASP A 75 -16.68 -10.68 13.34
C ASP A 75 -15.40 -10.54 12.53
N THR A 76 -15.47 -9.80 11.41
CA THR A 76 -14.30 -9.60 10.55
C THR A 76 -13.20 -8.83 11.27
N VAL A 77 -13.58 -7.80 12.05
CA VAL A 77 -12.63 -7.05 12.88
C VAL A 77 -12.05 -7.93 13.98
N GLY A 78 -12.90 -8.68 14.69
CA GLY A 78 -12.45 -9.63 15.72
C GLY A 78 -11.46 -10.66 15.17
N ILE A 79 -11.76 -11.25 14.02
CA ILE A 79 -10.88 -12.19 13.31
C ILE A 79 -9.54 -11.53 12.96
N ALA A 80 -9.57 -10.30 12.47
CA ALA A 80 -8.34 -9.59 12.10
C ALA A 80 -7.46 -9.28 13.32
N VAL A 81 -8.08 -8.81 14.42
CA VAL A 81 -7.38 -8.51 15.68
C VAL A 81 -6.80 -9.78 16.30
N SER A 82 -7.59 -10.85 16.42
CA SER A 82 -7.12 -12.13 16.97
C SER A 82 -6.03 -12.74 16.10
N GLY A 83 -6.18 -12.67 14.78
CA GLY A 83 -5.18 -13.18 13.84
C GLY A 83 -3.86 -12.40 13.87
N TYR A 84 -3.91 -11.09 14.09
CA TYR A 84 -2.71 -10.27 14.28
C TYR A 84 -2.03 -10.59 15.62
N ALA A 85 -2.80 -10.67 16.71
CA ALA A 85 -2.27 -10.94 18.04
C ALA A 85 -1.61 -12.33 18.16
N GLU A 86 -2.04 -13.31 17.36
CA GLU A 86 -1.47 -14.66 17.33
C GLU A 86 -0.44 -14.91 16.23
N ALA A 87 -0.14 -13.88 15.44
CA ALA A 87 0.85 -14.01 14.39
C ALA A 87 2.26 -14.16 14.99
N PRO A 88 3.13 -15.00 14.40
CA PRO A 88 4.52 -15.04 14.78
C PRO A 88 5.15 -13.65 14.61
N ARG A 89 6.07 -13.26 15.52
CA ARG A 89 6.75 -11.97 15.52
C ARG A 89 7.29 -11.57 14.13
N THR A 90 7.93 -12.50 13.43
CA THR A 90 8.47 -12.23 12.09
C THR A 90 7.39 -11.85 11.07
N GLU A 91 6.18 -12.44 11.17
CA GLU A 91 5.07 -12.08 10.29
C GLU A 91 4.47 -10.72 10.67
N THR A 92 4.38 -10.40 11.96
CA THR A 92 3.89 -9.10 12.47
C THR A 92 4.83 -7.98 12.07
N VAL A 93 6.14 -8.14 12.30
CA VAL A 93 7.16 -7.15 11.90
C VAL A 93 7.15 -6.93 10.39
N LEU A 94 7.10 -8.00 9.58
CA LEU A 94 7.06 -7.88 8.13
C LEU A 94 5.75 -7.25 7.66
N PHE A 95 4.62 -7.60 8.25
CA PHE A 95 3.32 -6.98 7.96
C PHE A 95 3.35 -5.48 8.24
N ASN A 96 3.85 -5.08 9.40
CA ASN A 96 3.96 -3.69 9.82
C ASN A 96 4.86 -2.88 8.90
N LEU A 97 6.01 -3.42 8.52
CA LEU A 97 6.92 -2.79 7.57
C LEU A 97 6.26 -2.59 6.21
N LEU A 98 5.62 -3.63 5.66
CA LEU A 98 4.94 -3.55 4.37
C LEU A 98 3.72 -2.62 4.41
N ALA A 99 2.97 -2.61 5.50
CA ALA A 99 1.84 -1.71 5.70
C ALA A 99 2.31 -0.25 5.71
N GLY A 100 3.36 0.07 6.48
CA GLY A 100 3.98 1.40 6.51
C GLY A 100 4.50 1.83 5.13
N PHE A 101 5.20 0.93 4.44
CA PHE A 101 5.70 1.16 3.08
C PHE A 101 4.57 1.49 2.09
N LEU A 102 3.55 0.63 2.00
CA LEU A 102 2.47 0.81 1.04
C LEU A 102 1.62 2.05 1.36
N ALA A 103 1.35 2.30 2.64
CA ALA A 103 0.57 3.46 3.08
C ALA A 103 1.29 4.78 2.73
N SER A 104 2.59 4.90 3.05
CA SER A 104 3.36 6.11 2.74
C SER A 104 3.56 6.30 1.24
N PHE A 105 3.88 5.23 0.50
CA PHE A 105 4.03 5.27 -0.95
C PHE A 105 2.74 5.73 -1.62
N ALA A 106 1.58 5.19 -1.23
CA ALA A 106 0.28 5.58 -1.76
C ALA A 106 -0.06 7.03 -1.40
N LEU A 107 0.15 7.44 -0.14
CA LEU A 107 -0.13 8.80 0.34
C LEU A 107 0.68 9.84 -0.43
N VAL A 108 1.97 9.59 -0.62
CA VAL A 108 2.85 10.52 -1.35
C VAL A 108 2.45 10.62 -2.81
N ARG A 109 2.10 9.51 -3.46
CA ARG A 109 1.59 9.55 -4.84
C ARG A 109 0.31 10.35 -4.96
N ILE A 110 -0.64 10.17 -4.07
CA ILE A 110 -1.87 10.96 -4.01
C ILE A 110 -1.54 12.44 -3.78
N SER A 111 -0.63 12.74 -2.85
CA SER A 111 -0.20 14.10 -2.54
C SER A 111 0.47 14.79 -3.73
N THR A 112 1.42 14.13 -4.41
CA THR A 112 2.12 14.70 -5.57
C THR A 112 1.17 14.98 -6.72
N TRP A 113 0.16 14.15 -6.93
CA TRP A 113 -0.88 14.45 -7.93
C TRP A 113 -1.78 15.60 -7.49
N GLY A 114 -2.22 15.59 -6.24
CA GLY A 114 -3.07 16.65 -5.73
C GLY A 114 -2.39 18.02 -5.75
N ILE A 115 -1.07 18.08 -5.50
CA ILE A 115 -0.28 19.31 -5.64
C ILE A 115 -0.20 19.76 -7.11
N ARG A 116 0.04 18.80 -8.02
CA ARG A 116 0.12 19.10 -9.46
C ARG A 116 -1.20 19.59 -10.02
N ASP A 117 -2.31 18.97 -9.61
CA ASP A 117 -3.66 19.23 -10.11
C ASP A 117 -4.40 20.26 -9.22
N GLU A 118 -3.69 20.91 -8.27
CA GLU A 118 -4.10 22.05 -7.42
C GLU A 118 -5.28 21.77 -6.46
N TRP A 119 -5.64 20.50 -6.21
CA TRP A 119 -6.72 20.15 -5.27
C TRP A 119 -6.21 19.75 -3.88
N TRP A 120 -4.88 19.53 -3.70
CA TRP A 120 -4.29 19.16 -2.42
C TRP A 120 -4.08 20.37 -1.51
N PRO A 121 -4.42 20.32 -0.23
CA PRO A 121 -4.32 21.47 0.67
C PRO A 121 -2.88 21.89 1.00
N PHE A 122 -1.92 20.99 0.84
CA PHE A 122 -0.53 21.26 1.14
C PHE A 122 0.25 21.58 -0.13
N ARG A 123 1.31 22.37 0.02
CA ARG A 123 2.21 22.74 -1.08
C ARG A 123 3.60 22.17 -0.84
N ASN A 124 4.46 22.27 -1.85
CA ASN A 124 5.84 21.83 -1.77
C ASN A 124 6.59 22.49 -0.62
N VAL A 125 7.28 21.69 0.21
CA VAL A 125 8.10 22.17 1.32
C VAL A 125 9.36 22.83 0.78
N ARG A 126 9.62 24.07 1.21
CA ARG A 126 10.83 24.82 0.84
C ARG A 126 11.55 25.27 2.11
N VAL A 127 12.87 25.03 2.17
CA VAL A 127 13.74 25.48 3.25
C VAL A 127 14.92 26.23 2.62
N GLY A 128 15.16 27.47 3.04
CA GLY A 128 16.22 28.29 2.49
C GLY A 128 16.10 28.55 0.96
N GLY A 129 14.86 28.59 0.43
CA GLY A 129 14.59 28.77 -1.01
C GLY A 129 14.76 27.50 -1.87
N ARG A 130 15.23 26.38 -1.28
CA ARG A 130 15.39 25.09 -1.97
C ARG A 130 14.19 24.18 -1.72
N HIS A 131 13.73 23.50 -2.76
CA HIS A 131 12.73 22.44 -2.61
C HIS A 131 13.38 21.23 -1.95
N ILE A 132 12.78 20.76 -0.84
CA ILE A 132 13.23 19.53 -0.18
C ILE A 132 12.35 18.39 -0.70
N HIS A 133 12.99 17.44 -1.34
CA HIS A 133 12.36 16.20 -1.77
C HIS A 133 12.11 15.27 -0.58
N HIS A 134 11.00 14.58 -0.58
CA HIS A 134 10.59 13.73 0.54
C HIS A 134 11.45 12.45 0.68
N PHE A 135 12.25 12.09 -0.32
CA PHE A 135 13.20 10.99 -0.17
C PHE A 135 14.27 11.27 0.89
N VAL A 136 14.66 12.54 1.09
CA VAL A 136 15.66 12.91 2.10
C VAL A 136 15.19 12.55 3.53
N PRO A 137 14.02 13.07 4.02
CA PRO A 137 13.49 12.61 5.28
C PRO A 137 13.15 11.11 5.25
N GLY A 138 12.75 10.54 4.11
CA GLY A 138 12.50 9.11 3.96
C GLY A 138 13.71 8.26 4.33
N ILE A 139 14.89 8.57 3.76
CA ILE A 139 16.15 7.90 4.09
C ILE A 139 16.47 8.03 5.58
N LEU A 140 16.40 9.24 6.14
CA LEU A 140 16.72 9.48 7.54
C LEU A 140 15.81 8.68 8.47
N ILE A 141 14.50 8.66 8.19
CA ILE A 141 13.52 7.87 8.95
C ILE A 141 13.83 6.39 8.84
N ALA A 142 14.06 5.85 7.63
CA ALA A 142 14.33 4.43 7.42
C ALA A 142 15.60 3.98 8.15
N PHE A 143 16.68 4.74 8.05
CA PHE A 143 17.93 4.43 8.72
C PHE A 143 17.84 4.54 10.23
N ALA A 144 17.26 5.63 10.76
CA ALA A 144 17.15 5.82 12.20
C ALA A 144 16.26 4.75 12.84
N SER A 145 15.06 4.52 12.28
CA SER A 145 14.14 3.51 12.84
C SER A 145 14.66 2.08 12.63
N GLY A 146 15.23 1.76 11.47
CA GLY A 146 15.79 0.44 11.19
C GLY A 146 16.99 0.14 12.10
N THR A 147 17.90 1.10 12.30
CA THR A 147 19.03 0.93 13.23
C THR A 147 18.53 0.76 14.67
N THR A 148 17.55 1.56 15.11
CA THR A 148 16.98 1.44 16.45
C THR A 148 16.29 0.08 16.62
N ALA A 149 15.59 -0.43 15.60
CA ALA A 149 14.97 -1.75 15.64
C ALA A 149 15.98 -2.89 15.80
N LEU A 150 17.18 -2.76 15.21
CA LEU A 150 18.25 -3.75 15.37
C LEU A 150 18.92 -3.71 16.77
N LEU A 151 18.82 -2.58 17.46
CA LEU A 151 19.47 -2.38 18.77
C LEU A 151 18.51 -2.57 19.94
N THR A 152 17.21 -2.56 19.70
CA THR A 152 16.21 -2.76 20.77
C THR A 152 15.99 -4.22 21.09
N GLY A 153 15.80 -4.54 22.37
CA GLY A 153 15.29 -5.85 22.81
C GLY A 153 13.80 -5.85 23.12
N ASP A 154 13.11 -4.71 22.92
CA ASP A 154 11.69 -4.56 23.19
C ASP A 154 10.88 -4.90 21.92
N GLU A 155 10.13 -6.00 21.96
CA GLU A 155 9.31 -6.48 20.83
C GLU A 155 8.21 -5.49 20.44
N ALA A 156 7.56 -4.83 21.41
CA ALA A 156 6.52 -3.86 21.13
C ALA A 156 7.07 -2.60 20.46
N LEU A 157 8.29 -2.20 20.81
CA LEU A 157 8.99 -1.09 20.15
C LEU A 157 9.42 -1.49 18.75
N GLU A 158 9.92 -2.71 18.55
CA GLU A 158 10.33 -3.22 17.24
C GLU A 158 9.17 -3.23 16.24
N GLU A 159 7.98 -3.65 16.65
CA GLU A 159 6.78 -3.62 15.80
C GLU A 159 6.42 -2.20 15.33
N LYS A 160 6.56 -1.19 16.21
CA LYS A 160 6.33 0.22 15.86
C LYS A 160 7.43 0.76 14.93
N LEU A 161 8.69 0.37 15.22
CA LEU A 161 9.82 0.74 14.38
C LEU A 161 9.75 0.11 13.00
N ALA A 162 9.19 -1.08 12.86
CA ALA A 162 8.93 -1.71 11.57
C ALA A 162 7.98 -0.85 10.70
N VAL A 163 6.87 -0.35 11.28
CA VAL A 163 5.99 0.60 10.57
C VAL A 163 6.74 1.84 10.13
N THR A 164 7.51 2.45 11.06
CA THR A 164 8.25 3.69 10.78
C THR A 164 9.33 3.48 9.71
N THR A 165 10.03 2.34 9.76
CA THR A 165 11.01 1.94 8.73
C THR A 165 10.32 1.80 7.38
N GLY A 166 9.17 1.12 7.33
CA GLY A 166 8.36 0.99 6.12
C GLY A 166 7.94 2.35 5.55
N VAL A 167 7.49 3.28 6.40
CA VAL A 167 7.17 4.65 5.99
C VAL A 167 8.38 5.34 5.35
N GLY A 168 9.54 5.29 5.99
CA GLY A 168 10.77 5.86 5.44
C GLY A 168 11.16 5.24 4.09
N MET A 169 11.04 3.93 3.95
CA MET A 169 11.26 3.22 2.68
C MET A 169 10.28 3.68 1.60
N GLY A 170 8.99 3.81 1.90
CA GLY A 170 7.99 4.24 0.92
C GLY A 170 8.22 5.67 0.41
N LEU A 171 8.59 6.59 1.30
CA LEU A 171 9.00 7.95 0.94
C LEU A 171 10.24 7.95 0.04
N THR A 172 11.21 7.09 0.32
CA THR A 172 12.46 7.00 -0.44
C THR A 172 12.22 6.41 -1.83
N PHE A 173 11.51 5.30 -1.93
CA PHE A 173 11.29 4.60 -3.19
C PHE A 173 10.33 5.32 -4.14
N ASP A 174 9.46 6.19 -3.63
CA ASP A 174 8.62 7.02 -4.48
C ASP A 174 9.43 7.93 -5.41
N GLU A 175 10.52 8.51 -4.91
CA GLU A 175 11.44 9.37 -5.65
C GLU A 175 12.76 8.68 -6.03
N ALA A 176 12.83 7.36 -6.03
CA ALA A 176 14.06 6.60 -6.35
C ALA A 176 14.67 7.00 -7.71
N ALA A 177 13.85 7.48 -8.65
CA ALA A 177 14.31 8.02 -9.92
C ALA A 177 15.29 9.21 -9.77
N LEU A 178 15.13 10.03 -8.72
CA LEU A 178 16.02 11.16 -8.46
C LEU A 178 17.40 10.72 -7.92
N LEU A 179 17.43 9.56 -7.26
CA LEU A 179 18.69 8.95 -6.78
C LEU A 179 19.49 8.33 -7.92
N LEU A 180 18.83 8.03 -9.03
CA LEU A 180 19.36 7.28 -10.16
C LEU A 180 19.57 8.14 -11.43
N ASP A 181 19.46 9.47 -11.34
CA ASP A 181 19.74 10.38 -12.47
C ASP A 181 21.26 10.46 -12.78
N LEU A 182 21.89 9.33 -12.78
CA LEU A 182 23.19 9.08 -13.36
C LEU A 182 22.94 8.84 -14.84
N ARG A 183 23.53 9.67 -15.70
CA ARG A 183 23.35 9.72 -17.16
C ARG A 183 23.66 8.43 -17.93
N ASP A 184 23.33 7.26 -17.39
CA ASP A 184 23.57 5.97 -18.02
C ASP A 184 22.32 5.44 -18.73
N VAL A 185 22.51 4.90 -19.92
CA VAL A 185 21.51 4.48 -20.90
C VAL A 185 20.57 3.36 -20.39
N TYR A 186 20.95 2.65 -19.33
CA TYR A 186 20.16 1.59 -18.70
C TYR A 186 18.96 2.11 -17.88
N TRP A 187 18.97 3.39 -17.51
CA TRP A 187 17.96 4.01 -16.64
C TRP A 187 16.98 4.87 -17.43
N THR A 188 16.32 4.25 -18.40
CA THR A 188 15.20 4.91 -19.08
C THR A 188 14.00 5.04 -18.15
N ARG A 189 13.12 6.04 -18.37
CA ARG A 189 11.86 6.19 -17.64
C ARG A 189 11.03 4.91 -17.60
N GLN A 190 11.11 4.06 -18.62
CA GLN A 190 10.44 2.77 -18.69
C GLN A 190 11.04 1.74 -17.75
N GLY A 191 12.36 1.70 -17.60
CA GLY A 191 13.06 0.81 -16.68
C GLY A 191 12.77 1.14 -15.21
N LEU A 192 12.79 2.43 -14.84
CA LEU A 192 12.44 2.89 -13.49
C LEU A 192 10.99 2.59 -13.13
N LEU A 193 10.06 2.78 -14.07
CA LEU A 193 8.66 2.41 -13.88
C LEU A 193 8.52 0.89 -13.66
N SER A 194 9.26 0.08 -14.40
CA SER A 194 9.26 -1.38 -14.25
C SER A 194 9.73 -1.80 -12.86
N VAL A 195 10.81 -1.20 -12.34
CA VAL A 195 11.31 -1.49 -10.98
C VAL A 195 10.28 -1.10 -9.91
N GLN A 196 9.69 0.09 -10.00
CA GLN A 196 8.64 0.53 -9.08
C GLN A 196 7.41 -0.37 -9.13
N LEU A 197 6.98 -0.79 -10.33
CA LEU A 197 5.86 -1.71 -10.52
C LEU A 197 6.16 -3.09 -9.92
N SER A 198 7.35 -3.63 -10.16
CA SER A 198 7.75 -4.94 -9.62
C SER A 198 7.84 -4.92 -8.09
N LEU A 199 8.46 -3.88 -7.52
CA LEU A 199 8.58 -3.72 -6.07
C LEU A 199 7.20 -3.56 -5.42
N GLY A 200 6.36 -2.70 -5.99
CA GLY A 200 4.99 -2.50 -5.53
C GLY A 200 4.16 -3.78 -5.62
N ALA A 201 4.21 -4.49 -6.73
CA ALA A 201 3.50 -5.76 -6.90
C ALA A 201 3.95 -6.82 -5.89
N THR A 202 5.26 -6.94 -5.66
CA THR A 202 5.81 -7.86 -4.66
C THR A 202 5.34 -7.50 -3.25
N ALA A 203 5.39 -6.23 -2.88
CA ALA A 203 4.92 -5.77 -1.57
C ALA A 203 3.41 -6.03 -1.37
N ILE A 204 2.59 -5.79 -2.41
CA ILE A 204 1.15 -6.05 -2.38
C ILE A 204 0.85 -7.54 -2.21
N LEU A 205 1.51 -8.39 -2.99
CA LEU A 205 1.33 -9.84 -2.88
C LEU A 205 1.75 -10.34 -1.50
N SER A 206 2.89 -9.86 -0.99
CA SER A 206 3.38 -10.24 0.34
C SER A 206 2.41 -9.84 1.45
N ILE A 207 1.91 -8.60 1.43
CA ILE A 207 0.95 -8.16 2.46
C ILE A 207 -0.40 -8.88 2.34
N ALA A 208 -0.86 -9.18 1.12
CA ALA A 208 -2.08 -9.94 0.90
C ALA A 208 -1.97 -11.38 1.48
N ILE A 209 -0.84 -12.05 1.24
CA ILE A 209 -0.56 -13.38 1.79
C ILE A 209 -0.52 -13.34 3.32
N LEU A 210 0.19 -12.36 3.91
CA LEU A 210 0.28 -12.20 5.36
C LEU A 210 -1.09 -11.93 5.98
N THR A 211 -1.86 -11.00 5.40
CA THR A 211 -3.22 -10.70 5.83
C THR A 211 -4.10 -11.94 5.79
N GLN A 212 -4.03 -12.73 4.71
CA GLN A 212 -4.81 -13.96 4.61
C GLN A 212 -4.40 -14.99 5.67
N ARG A 213 -3.10 -15.13 5.97
CA ARG A 213 -2.61 -16.03 7.03
C ARG A 213 -3.12 -15.58 8.41
N MET A 214 -3.03 -14.30 8.73
CA MET A 214 -3.52 -13.73 9.99
C MET A 214 -5.03 -13.94 10.14
N LEU A 215 -5.81 -13.63 9.11
CA LEU A 215 -7.26 -13.83 9.12
C LEU A 215 -7.65 -15.30 9.33
N ARG A 216 -6.96 -16.25 8.70
CA ARG A 216 -7.21 -17.69 8.89
C ARG A 216 -6.87 -18.16 10.30
N ARG A 217 -5.86 -17.58 10.97
CA ARG A 217 -5.56 -17.88 12.39
C ARG A 217 -6.65 -17.33 13.28
N GLY A 218 -6.98 -16.05 13.13
CA GLY A 218 -8.02 -15.41 13.93
C GLY A 218 -9.38 -16.07 13.77
N GLU A 219 -9.74 -16.49 12.55
CA GLU A 219 -10.97 -17.23 12.30
C GLU A 219 -11.02 -18.54 13.07
N ARG A 220 -9.95 -19.35 12.99
CA ARG A 220 -9.86 -20.63 13.76
C ARG A 220 -9.95 -20.42 15.25
N ARG A 221 -9.31 -19.38 15.78
CA ARG A 221 -9.37 -19.06 17.20
C ARG A 221 -10.77 -18.68 17.63
N GLN A 222 -11.40 -17.77 16.92
CA GLN A 222 -12.75 -17.31 17.25
C GLN A 222 -13.80 -18.40 17.07
N GLU A 223 -13.63 -19.31 16.11
CA GLU A 223 -14.45 -20.53 16.01
C GLU A 223 -14.27 -21.44 17.21
N ALA A 224 -13.04 -21.66 17.67
CA ALA A 224 -12.72 -22.48 18.83
C ALA A 224 -13.28 -21.90 20.15
N GLU A 225 -13.30 -20.58 20.25
CA GLU A 225 -13.87 -19.84 21.39
C GLU A 225 -15.40 -19.69 21.30
N GLY A 226 -16.03 -20.12 20.20
CA GLY A 226 -17.48 -20.04 19.99
C GLY A 226 -18.01 -18.63 19.73
N LEU A 227 -17.12 -17.66 19.45
CA LEU A 227 -17.46 -16.25 19.21
C LEU A 227 -18.05 -16.00 17.82
N ILE A 228 -17.71 -16.84 16.85
CA ILE A 228 -18.25 -16.79 15.49
C ILE A 228 -18.86 -18.14 15.09
N PRO A 229 -19.79 -18.11 14.11
CA PRO A 229 -20.33 -19.35 13.56
C PRO A 229 -19.25 -20.23 12.95
N SER A 230 -19.19 -21.52 13.32
CA SER A 230 -18.28 -22.49 12.73
C SER A 230 -18.54 -22.66 11.24
N ALA A 231 -17.47 -22.93 10.48
CA ALA A 231 -17.58 -23.24 9.06
C ALA A 231 -18.44 -24.49 8.84
N ASP A 232 -19.27 -24.47 7.79
CA ASP A 232 -19.98 -25.66 7.34
C ASP A 232 -18.93 -26.72 6.93
N PRO A 233 -19.06 -28.01 7.38
CA PRO A 233 -18.15 -29.08 6.95
C PRO A 233 -17.97 -29.19 5.45
N HIS A 234 -18.93 -28.74 4.65
CA HIS A 234 -18.85 -28.70 3.19
C HIS A 234 -17.99 -27.57 2.64
N GLU A 235 -17.73 -26.48 3.38
CA GLU A 235 -16.84 -25.38 2.98
C GLU A 235 -15.35 -25.70 3.20
N MET A 236 -15.03 -26.59 4.14
CA MET A 236 -13.65 -27.02 4.44
C MET A 236 -13.02 -27.94 3.38
N ARG A 237 -13.81 -28.44 2.43
CA ARG A 237 -13.36 -29.38 1.36
C ARG A 237 -13.12 -28.71 0.00
N ARG A 238 -13.24 -27.41 -0.10
CA ARG A 238 -12.98 -26.63 -1.31
C ARG A 238 -11.81 -25.69 -1.11
#